data_ab6e341fa178e03a337ffc941827fb73
#
_entry.id   ab6e341fa178e03a337ffc941827fb73
#
_cell.length_a   1.000
_cell.length_b   1.000
_cell.length_c   1.000
_cell.angle_alpha   90.00
_cell.angle_beta   90.00
_cell.angle_gamma   90.00
#
_symmetry.space_group_name_H-M   'P 1'
#
loop_
_entity.id
_entity.type
_entity.pdbx_description
1 polymer ?
#
loop_
_entity_poly.entity_id
_entity_poly.type
_entity_poly.pdbx_seq_one_letter_code
_entity_poly.pdbx_strand_id
1 'polypeptide(L)'
;MCGAELVSLPEGVQRVAAELQAKGHPHSPVMLDGAARTAQQAADALGIALGQIAKSIIFRRKSDDAAVLVITAGDQRVDERKVEALVCPDGKRLGRADAEFVKTRTGFSIGGVSPLAHATPPVTLIDQSLFRFEEVWAAAGHPHGVFRLSPQELVTLTGAPVADVAVDPVQEQVAQQRAIFLVAARAREIRGETENLPSPCISVCRMDAVRGWCEGCFRTRDEIAGWSGATDAGKRAVWTLIEQRMAALQA
;
A
#
# COMPACT_ATOMS: atom_id res chain seq x y z
N MET A 1 -22.84 21.96 -20.22
CA MET A 1 -23.72 21.05 -19.42
C MET A 1 -23.52 21.41 -17.97
N CYS A 2 -24.41 21.52 -17.39
CA CYS A 2 -25.28 22.24 -16.50
C CYS A 2 -24.97 21.95 -15.05
N GLY A 3 -24.91 23.01 -14.22
CA GLY A 3 -24.67 22.95 -12.76
C GLY A 3 -25.68 22.10 -11.93
N ALA A 4 -26.72 21.58 -12.54
CA ALA A 4 -27.73 20.75 -11.87
C ALA A 4 -27.25 19.32 -11.57
N GLU A 5 -26.33 18.75 -12.37
CA GLU A 5 -25.79 17.39 -12.15
C GLU A 5 -24.76 17.34 -11.02
N LEU A 6 -24.04 18.44 -10.75
CA LEU A 6 -23.04 18.52 -9.67
C LEU A 6 -23.68 18.56 -8.28
N VAL A 7 -24.91 19.03 -8.14
CA VAL A 7 -25.61 19.17 -6.86
C VAL A 7 -26.02 17.81 -6.28
N SER A 8 -26.16 16.77 -7.10
CA SER A 8 -26.53 15.41 -6.67
C SER A 8 -25.32 14.55 -6.28
N LEU A 9 -24.10 14.98 -6.56
CA LEU A 9 -22.89 14.22 -6.27
C LEU A 9 -22.48 14.36 -4.78
N PRO A 10 -21.80 13.34 -4.20
CA PRO A 10 -21.22 13.46 -2.87
C PRO A 10 -20.26 14.66 -2.77
N GLU A 11 -20.19 15.33 -1.61
CA GLU A 11 -19.38 16.53 -1.39
C GLU A 11 -17.92 16.38 -1.84
N GLY A 12 -17.30 15.23 -1.53
CA GLY A 12 -15.94 14.94 -1.97
C GLY A 12 -15.80 14.94 -3.49
N VAL A 13 -16.80 14.40 -4.20
CA VAL A 13 -16.80 14.34 -5.67
C VAL A 13 -17.01 15.74 -6.27
N GLN A 14 -17.90 16.54 -5.67
CA GLN A 14 -18.10 17.93 -6.09
C GLN A 14 -16.82 18.75 -5.98
N ARG A 15 -16.09 18.59 -4.86
CA ARG A 15 -14.80 19.26 -4.62
C ARG A 15 -13.75 18.87 -5.65
N VAL A 16 -13.63 17.58 -5.98
CA VAL A 16 -12.72 17.10 -7.02
C VAL A 16 -13.12 17.60 -8.40
N ALA A 17 -14.43 17.59 -8.72
CA ALA A 17 -14.94 18.10 -9.99
C ALA A 17 -14.62 19.58 -10.19
N ALA A 18 -14.82 20.40 -9.14
CA ALA A 18 -14.50 21.82 -9.17
C ALA A 18 -13.00 22.09 -9.39
N GLU A 19 -12.12 21.31 -8.73
CA GLU A 19 -10.67 21.42 -8.90
C GLU A 19 -10.21 21.02 -10.31
N LEU A 20 -10.75 19.92 -10.85
CA LEU A 20 -10.49 19.48 -12.22
C LEU A 20 -10.91 20.54 -13.23
N GLN A 21 -12.11 21.12 -13.07
CA GLN A 21 -12.61 22.19 -13.91
C GLN A 21 -11.73 23.44 -13.82
N ALA A 22 -11.33 23.84 -12.62
CA ALA A 22 -10.45 25.00 -12.41
C ALA A 22 -9.09 24.83 -13.08
N LYS A 23 -8.60 23.61 -13.15
CA LYS A 23 -7.34 23.23 -13.84
C LYS A 23 -7.53 22.93 -15.35
N GLY A 24 -8.74 23.10 -15.88
CA GLY A 24 -9.04 22.89 -17.30
C GLY A 24 -9.00 21.42 -17.75
N HIS A 25 -9.15 20.46 -16.83
CA HIS A 25 -9.18 19.04 -17.18
C HIS A 25 -10.46 18.71 -17.96
N PRO A 26 -10.37 17.94 -19.09
CA PRO A 26 -11.50 17.73 -19.99
C PRO A 26 -12.57 16.78 -19.45
N HIS A 27 -12.23 15.95 -18.45
CA HIS A 27 -13.11 14.90 -17.95
C HIS A 27 -13.63 15.20 -16.56
N SER A 28 -14.95 15.11 -16.40
CA SER A 28 -15.61 15.18 -15.08
C SER A 28 -15.59 13.81 -14.39
N PRO A 29 -15.65 13.79 -13.04
CA PRO A 29 -15.84 12.55 -12.30
C PRO A 29 -17.13 11.85 -12.68
N VAL A 30 -17.10 10.51 -12.63
CA VAL A 30 -18.25 9.63 -12.80
C VAL A 30 -18.47 8.79 -11.56
N MET A 31 -19.72 8.43 -11.27
CA MET A 31 -20.07 7.51 -10.20
C MET A 31 -20.21 6.10 -10.77
N LEU A 32 -19.50 5.15 -10.15
CA LEU A 32 -19.63 3.72 -10.50
C LEU A 32 -20.90 3.14 -9.93
N ASP A 33 -21.58 2.33 -10.71
CA ASP A 33 -22.71 1.53 -10.26
C ASP A 33 -22.22 0.37 -9.38
N GLY A 34 -22.64 0.35 -8.11
CA GLY A 34 -22.26 -0.69 -7.15
C GLY A 34 -21.06 -0.33 -6.25
N ALA A 35 -20.76 -1.21 -5.29
CA ALA A 35 -19.74 -0.97 -4.27
C ALA A 35 -18.33 -1.26 -4.81
N ALA A 36 -17.63 -0.25 -5.32
CA ALA A 36 -16.20 -0.34 -5.67
C ALA A 36 -15.32 0.03 -4.47
N ARG A 37 -15.24 -0.86 -3.45
CA ARG A 37 -14.45 -0.65 -2.24
C ARG A 37 -12.97 -1.01 -2.40
N THR A 38 -12.62 -1.74 -3.45
CA THR A 38 -11.26 -2.16 -3.77
C THR A 38 -10.88 -1.71 -5.19
N ALA A 39 -9.58 -1.60 -5.44
CA ALA A 39 -9.08 -1.31 -6.79
C ALA A 39 -9.54 -2.35 -7.82
N GLN A 40 -9.63 -3.63 -7.43
CA GLN A 40 -10.12 -4.68 -8.32
C GLN A 40 -11.59 -4.45 -8.71
N GLN A 41 -12.46 -4.17 -7.73
CA GLN A 41 -13.88 -3.90 -8.01
C GLN A 41 -14.06 -2.66 -8.90
N ALA A 42 -13.24 -1.63 -8.72
CA ALA A 42 -13.27 -0.45 -9.60
C ALA A 42 -12.83 -0.80 -11.04
N ALA A 43 -11.76 -1.59 -11.18
CA ALA A 43 -11.28 -2.04 -12.48
C ALA A 43 -12.32 -2.91 -13.21
N ASP A 44 -12.95 -3.85 -12.49
CA ASP A 44 -14.01 -4.71 -13.03
C ASP A 44 -15.23 -3.89 -13.50
N ALA A 45 -15.66 -2.89 -12.69
CA ALA A 45 -16.78 -2.02 -13.03
C ALA A 45 -16.49 -1.11 -14.24
N LEU A 46 -15.22 -0.74 -14.46
CA LEU A 46 -14.78 0.06 -15.59
C LEU A 46 -14.42 -0.79 -16.84
N GLY A 47 -14.28 -2.10 -16.68
CA GLY A 47 -13.83 -3.00 -17.76
C GLY A 47 -12.37 -2.78 -18.17
N ILE A 48 -11.50 -2.42 -17.23
CA ILE A 48 -10.08 -2.08 -17.45
C ILE A 48 -9.16 -3.01 -16.66
N ALA A 49 -7.86 -2.98 -16.99
CA ALA A 49 -6.86 -3.71 -16.20
C ALA A 49 -6.68 -3.10 -14.81
N LEU A 50 -6.47 -3.95 -13.79
CA LEU A 50 -6.22 -3.51 -12.40
C LEU A 50 -5.11 -2.44 -12.31
N GLY A 51 -4.06 -2.59 -13.10
CA GLY A 51 -2.94 -1.65 -13.15
C GLY A 51 -3.30 -0.24 -13.60
N GLN A 52 -4.42 -0.05 -14.32
CA GLN A 52 -4.92 1.26 -14.74
C GLN A 52 -5.63 2.03 -13.62
N ILE A 53 -5.85 1.40 -12.47
CA ILE A 53 -6.34 2.12 -11.29
C ILE A 53 -5.16 2.83 -10.61
N ALA A 54 -5.17 4.15 -10.63
CA ALA A 54 -4.23 4.99 -9.87
C ALA A 54 -4.72 5.08 -8.42
N LYS A 55 -4.27 4.15 -7.57
CA LYS A 55 -4.69 4.09 -6.17
C LYS A 55 -3.88 5.04 -5.30
N SER A 56 -4.57 5.80 -4.45
CA SER A 56 -4.00 6.72 -3.48
C SER A 56 -3.76 6.01 -2.14
N ILE A 57 -2.52 5.96 -1.68
CA ILE A 57 -2.15 5.38 -0.39
C ILE A 57 -1.58 6.48 0.49
N ILE A 58 -2.14 6.63 1.70
CA ILE A 58 -1.72 7.65 2.67
C ILE A 58 -0.86 7.03 3.76
N PHE A 59 0.29 7.64 4.00
CA PHE A 59 1.15 7.39 5.15
C PHE A 59 1.22 8.63 6.04
N ARG A 60 1.61 8.44 7.30
CA ARG A 60 1.87 9.50 8.26
C ARG A 60 3.37 9.67 8.43
N ARG A 61 3.93 10.83 8.09
CA ARG A 61 5.33 11.15 8.37
C ARG A 61 5.48 11.52 9.85
N LYS A 62 6.25 10.73 10.60
CA LYS A 62 6.34 10.86 12.07
C LYS A 62 7.11 12.07 12.56
N SER A 63 7.89 12.72 11.70
CA SER A 63 8.70 13.89 12.09
C SER A 63 7.86 15.13 12.34
N ASP A 64 6.83 15.34 11.53
CA ASP A 64 6.04 16.57 11.48
C ASP A 64 4.54 16.33 11.32
N ASP A 65 4.11 15.09 11.42
CA ASP A 65 2.72 14.69 11.29
C ASP A 65 2.09 14.99 9.92
N ALA A 66 2.93 15.18 8.88
CA ALA A 66 2.44 15.42 7.54
C ALA A 66 1.87 14.15 6.89
N ALA A 67 0.84 14.32 6.05
CA ALA A 67 0.37 13.26 5.17
C ALA A 67 1.33 13.09 3.99
N VAL A 68 1.70 11.82 3.71
CA VAL A 68 2.43 11.44 2.50
C VAL A 68 1.48 10.63 1.64
N LEU A 69 1.22 11.12 0.44
CA LEU A 69 0.37 10.46 -0.56
C LEU A 69 1.26 9.77 -1.59
N VAL A 70 1.09 8.49 -1.76
CA VAL A 70 1.70 7.73 -2.86
C VAL A 70 0.61 7.29 -3.82
N ILE A 71 0.73 7.70 -5.08
CA ILE A 71 -0.19 7.31 -6.16
C ILE A 71 0.50 6.23 -6.97
N THR A 72 -0.02 4.99 -6.92
CA THR A 72 0.58 3.82 -7.57
C THR A 72 -0.44 3.03 -8.35
N ALA A 73 0.01 2.21 -9.31
CA ALA A 73 -0.86 1.33 -10.08
C ALA A 73 -1.56 0.30 -9.17
N GLY A 74 -2.80 -0.06 -9.51
CA GLY A 74 -3.65 -0.92 -8.70
C GLY A 74 -3.06 -2.31 -8.43
N ASP A 75 -2.28 -2.83 -9.36
CA ASP A 75 -1.58 -4.12 -9.29
C ASP A 75 -0.21 -4.04 -8.59
N GLN A 76 0.26 -2.84 -8.22
CA GLN A 76 1.54 -2.65 -7.54
C GLN A 76 1.35 -2.48 -6.02
N ARG A 77 2.38 -2.82 -5.25
CA ARG A 77 2.47 -2.59 -3.81
C ARG A 77 3.57 -1.54 -3.55
N VAL A 78 3.30 -0.58 -2.67
CA VAL A 78 4.28 0.45 -2.31
C VAL A 78 5.39 -0.16 -1.45
N ASP A 79 6.64 0.14 -1.79
CA ASP A 79 7.80 -0.09 -0.94
C ASP A 79 8.00 1.13 -0.02
N GLU A 80 7.59 0.98 1.24
CA GLU A 80 7.69 2.04 2.24
C GLU A 80 9.14 2.53 2.42
N ARG A 81 10.16 1.67 2.24
CA ARG A 81 11.57 2.06 2.38
C ARG A 81 12.02 3.00 1.26
N LYS A 82 11.56 2.74 0.02
CA LYS A 82 11.82 3.64 -1.11
C LYS A 82 11.16 5.00 -0.86
N VAL A 83 9.91 4.99 -0.37
CA VAL A 83 9.20 6.24 -0.02
C VAL A 83 9.92 6.96 1.13
N GLU A 84 10.29 6.26 2.22
CA GLU A 84 11.03 6.82 3.36
C GLU A 84 12.32 7.51 2.92
N ALA A 85 13.09 6.89 2.02
CA ALA A 85 14.32 7.45 1.51
C ALA A 85 14.13 8.80 0.78
N LEU A 86 12.96 9.00 0.16
CA LEU A 86 12.63 10.23 -0.58
C LEU A 86 12.03 11.33 0.30
N VAL A 87 11.22 10.96 1.31
CA VAL A 87 10.40 11.94 2.05
C VAL A 87 10.75 12.07 3.53
N CYS A 88 11.65 11.24 4.06
CA CYS A 88 12.07 11.25 5.47
C CYS A 88 13.59 11.53 5.61
N PRO A 89 14.06 12.77 5.37
CA PRO A 89 15.48 13.10 5.40
C PRO A 89 16.10 12.94 6.80
N ASP A 90 15.29 12.92 7.86
CA ASP A 90 15.69 12.70 9.26
C ASP A 90 15.84 11.21 9.62
N GLY A 91 15.65 10.30 8.67
CA GLY A 91 15.77 8.85 8.87
C GLY A 91 14.65 8.23 9.70
N LYS A 92 13.62 8.99 10.10
CA LYS A 92 12.46 8.43 10.79
C LYS A 92 11.58 7.66 9.81
N ARG A 93 11.01 6.55 10.28
CA ARG A 93 10.10 5.74 9.47
C ARG A 93 8.74 6.40 9.33
N LEU A 94 8.09 6.11 8.20
CA LEU A 94 6.68 6.41 8.02
C LEU A 94 5.84 5.65 9.07
N GLY A 95 4.69 6.21 9.39
CA GLY A 95 3.66 5.58 10.21
C GLY A 95 2.46 5.20 9.37
N ARG A 96 1.70 4.23 9.86
CA ARG A 96 0.40 3.92 9.31
C ARG A 96 -0.54 5.12 9.55
N ALA A 97 -1.28 5.51 8.52
CA ALA A 97 -2.37 6.47 8.63
C ALA A 97 -3.66 5.71 8.97
N ASP A 98 -4.30 6.06 10.07
CA ASP A 98 -5.64 5.57 10.39
C ASP A 98 -6.73 6.39 9.67
N ALA A 99 -7.99 5.95 9.79
CA ALA A 99 -9.10 6.57 9.08
C ALA A 99 -9.36 8.02 9.51
N GLU A 100 -9.14 8.35 10.78
CA GLU A 100 -9.30 9.70 11.32
C GLU A 100 -8.23 10.63 10.76
N PHE A 101 -6.97 10.21 10.79
CA PHE A 101 -5.86 10.96 10.19
C PHE A 101 -6.09 11.22 8.70
N VAL A 102 -6.45 10.18 7.93
CA VAL A 102 -6.74 10.31 6.50
C VAL A 102 -7.86 11.34 6.29
N LYS A 103 -8.97 11.22 7.01
CA LYS A 103 -10.11 12.13 6.88
C LYS A 103 -9.75 13.57 7.23
N THR A 104 -9.04 13.77 8.33
CA THR A 104 -8.64 15.10 8.81
C THR A 104 -7.67 15.78 7.85
N ARG A 105 -6.65 15.05 7.35
CA ARG A 105 -5.60 15.62 6.49
C ARG A 105 -6.06 15.80 5.05
N THR A 106 -6.78 14.83 4.50
CA THR A 106 -7.17 14.87 3.08
C THR A 106 -8.58 15.42 2.84
N GLY A 107 -9.45 15.35 3.86
CA GLY A 107 -10.89 15.63 3.71
C GLY A 107 -11.64 14.48 3.04
N PHE A 108 -10.99 13.35 2.75
CA PHE A 108 -11.59 12.17 2.12
C PHE A 108 -11.59 10.98 3.07
N SER A 109 -12.47 10.01 2.80
CA SER A 109 -12.47 8.72 3.50
C SER A 109 -11.57 7.71 2.77
N ILE A 110 -11.03 6.74 3.52
CA ILE A 110 -10.27 5.62 2.94
C ILE A 110 -11.10 4.94 1.85
N GLY A 111 -10.47 4.60 0.73
CA GLY A 111 -11.10 4.05 -0.47
C GLY A 111 -11.56 5.11 -1.48
N GLY A 112 -11.69 6.39 -1.05
CA GLY A 112 -12.09 7.49 -1.93
C GLY A 112 -11.08 8.64 -2.00
N VAL A 113 -9.85 8.46 -1.52
CA VAL A 113 -8.84 9.52 -1.51
C VAL A 113 -8.43 9.87 -2.95
N SER A 114 -8.77 11.09 -3.35
CA SER A 114 -8.39 11.65 -4.65
C SER A 114 -6.91 12.04 -4.66
N PRO A 115 -6.23 12.08 -5.82
CA PRO A 115 -4.89 12.64 -5.94
C PRO A 115 -4.82 14.17 -5.77
N LEU A 116 -5.94 14.86 -5.77
CA LEU A 116 -6.04 16.33 -5.70
C LEU A 116 -7.20 16.79 -4.82
N ALA A 117 -7.36 18.10 -4.63
CA ALA A 117 -8.42 18.72 -3.83
C ALA A 117 -8.40 18.30 -2.33
N HIS A 118 -7.21 18.15 -1.73
CA HIS A 118 -7.06 17.80 -0.33
C HIS A 118 -7.35 19.00 0.59
N ALA A 119 -7.84 18.72 1.81
CA ALA A 119 -8.02 19.74 2.85
C ALA A 119 -6.69 20.38 3.26
N THR A 120 -5.65 19.57 3.37
CA THR A 120 -4.25 20.00 3.57
C THR A 120 -3.39 19.33 2.51
N PRO A 121 -2.60 20.06 1.72
CA PRO A 121 -1.74 19.47 0.70
C PRO A 121 -0.78 18.42 1.29
N PRO A 122 -0.82 17.15 0.85
CA PRO A 122 0.14 16.14 1.28
C PRO A 122 1.47 16.26 0.53
N VAL A 123 2.52 15.66 1.06
CA VAL A 123 3.71 15.34 0.27
C VAL A 123 3.35 14.21 -0.68
N THR A 124 3.34 14.48 -1.99
CA THR A 124 2.84 13.53 -2.99
C THR A 124 3.96 12.95 -3.82
N LEU A 125 3.91 11.64 -4.06
CA LEU A 125 4.75 10.91 -5.01
C LEU A 125 3.87 10.14 -6.00
N ILE A 126 4.28 10.10 -7.26
CA ILE A 126 3.64 9.31 -8.31
C ILE A 126 4.58 8.16 -8.67
N ASP A 127 4.09 6.94 -8.60
CA ASP A 127 4.87 5.76 -8.98
C ASP A 127 5.02 5.67 -10.50
N GLN A 128 6.25 5.42 -10.94
CA GLN A 128 6.57 5.32 -12.37
C GLN A 128 5.82 4.21 -13.10
N SER A 129 5.34 3.17 -12.40
CA SER A 129 4.61 2.06 -13.03
C SER A 129 3.29 2.47 -13.67
N LEU A 130 2.72 3.61 -13.30
CA LEU A 130 1.52 4.17 -13.94
C LEU A 130 1.78 4.55 -15.42
N PHE A 131 3.01 4.93 -15.76
CA PHE A 131 3.39 5.38 -17.11
C PHE A 131 3.45 4.25 -18.16
N ARG A 132 3.21 3.00 -17.78
CA ARG A 132 3.01 1.90 -18.72
C ARG A 132 1.62 1.90 -19.37
N PHE A 133 0.73 2.79 -18.92
CA PHE A 133 -0.62 2.97 -19.45
C PHE A 133 -0.76 4.37 -20.07
N GLU A 134 -1.55 4.48 -21.12
CA GLU A 134 -1.92 5.75 -21.72
C GLU A 134 -3.00 6.48 -20.90
N GLU A 135 -3.91 5.69 -20.30
CA GLU A 135 -5.01 6.18 -19.48
C GLU A 135 -5.08 5.41 -18.16
N VAL A 136 -5.29 6.13 -17.06
CA VAL A 136 -5.50 5.61 -15.71
C VAL A 136 -6.73 6.23 -15.09
N TRP A 137 -7.25 5.61 -14.04
CA TRP A 137 -8.44 6.04 -13.32
C TRP A 137 -8.12 6.24 -11.85
N ALA A 138 -8.44 7.42 -11.33
CA ALA A 138 -8.20 7.80 -9.95
C ALA A 138 -9.51 8.02 -9.18
N ALA A 139 -9.48 7.85 -7.85
CA ALA A 139 -10.62 8.15 -6.99
C ALA A 139 -10.93 9.65 -6.98
N ALA A 140 -12.21 9.98 -7.01
CA ALA A 140 -12.73 11.33 -7.06
C ALA A 140 -13.34 11.80 -5.72
N GLY A 141 -12.74 11.43 -4.60
CA GLY A 141 -13.21 11.89 -3.28
C GLY A 141 -14.33 11.06 -2.66
N HIS A 142 -14.74 9.97 -3.30
CA HIS A 142 -15.72 9.00 -2.81
C HIS A 142 -15.33 7.60 -3.29
N PRO A 143 -15.61 6.51 -2.52
CA PRO A 143 -15.27 5.14 -2.95
C PRO A 143 -15.85 4.71 -4.29
N HIS A 144 -16.97 5.30 -4.69
CA HIS A 144 -17.62 5.04 -5.97
C HIS A 144 -17.37 6.13 -7.02
N GLY A 145 -16.72 7.23 -6.65
CA GLY A 145 -16.40 8.32 -7.55
C GLY A 145 -15.03 8.14 -8.16
N VAL A 146 -14.93 8.17 -9.49
CA VAL A 146 -13.68 8.04 -10.23
C VAL A 146 -13.60 9.06 -11.36
N PHE A 147 -12.40 9.37 -11.81
CA PHE A 147 -12.18 10.14 -13.04
C PHE A 147 -10.98 9.58 -13.80
N ARG A 148 -11.00 9.74 -15.12
CA ARG A 148 -9.94 9.29 -16.00
C ARG A 148 -8.97 10.41 -16.33
N LEU A 149 -7.70 10.06 -16.51
CA LEU A 149 -6.64 10.97 -16.91
C LEU A 149 -5.45 10.16 -17.45
N SER A 150 -4.53 10.81 -18.16
CA SER A 150 -3.23 10.21 -18.44
C SER A 150 -2.28 10.38 -17.24
N PRO A 151 -1.23 9.55 -17.12
CA PRO A 151 -0.18 9.74 -16.12
C PRO A 151 0.51 11.12 -16.21
N GLN A 152 0.64 11.69 -17.41
CA GLN A 152 1.19 13.01 -17.63
C GLN A 152 0.28 14.13 -17.09
N GLU A 153 -1.04 13.99 -17.29
CA GLU A 153 -2.01 14.90 -16.68
C GLU A 153 -1.99 14.79 -15.16
N LEU A 154 -1.80 13.57 -14.60
CA LEU A 154 -1.67 13.38 -13.15
C LEU A 154 -0.48 14.19 -12.59
N VAL A 155 0.67 14.18 -13.26
CA VAL A 155 1.83 15.02 -12.89
C VAL A 155 1.49 16.49 -12.97
N THR A 156 0.87 16.93 -14.06
CA THR A 156 0.49 18.34 -14.28
C THR A 156 -0.50 18.83 -13.22
N LEU A 157 -1.52 18.01 -12.91
CA LEU A 157 -2.57 18.35 -11.97
C LEU A 157 -2.08 18.43 -10.52
N THR A 158 -1.15 17.53 -10.14
CA THR A 158 -0.66 17.43 -8.77
C THR A 158 0.63 18.20 -8.51
N GLY A 159 1.44 18.44 -9.55
CA GLY A 159 2.81 18.96 -9.42
C GLY A 159 3.77 17.98 -8.74
N ALA A 160 3.37 16.73 -8.56
CA ALA A 160 4.14 15.74 -7.80
C ALA A 160 5.26 15.10 -8.64
N PRO A 161 6.42 14.80 -8.03
CA PRO A 161 7.49 14.09 -8.71
C PRO A 161 7.12 12.62 -8.98
N VAL A 162 7.64 12.11 -10.09
CA VAL A 162 7.58 10.68 -10.44
C VAL A 162 8.79 9.97 -9.86
N ALA A 163 8.58 8.83 -9.23
CA ALA A 163 9.64 8.04 -8.61
C ALA A 163 9.34 6.53 -8.70
N ASP A 164 10.39 5.71 -8.59
CA ASP A 164 10.25 4.27 -8.38
C ASP A 164 9.97 4.02 -6.89
N VAL A 165 8.71 3.82 -6.55
CA VAL A 165 8.28 3.56 -5.17
C VAL A 165 7.48 2.26 -5.02
N ALA A 166 7.34 1.49 -6.10
CA ALA A 166 6.74 0.16 -6.05
C ALA A 166 7.74 -0.90 -5.57
N VAL A 167 7.19 -1.96 -4.98
CA VAL A 167 7.96 -3.17 -4.67
C VAL A 167 8.41 -3.81 -5.99
N ASP A 168 9.69 -4.08 -6.11
CA ASP A 168 10.24 -4.85 -7.22
C ASP A 168 9.96 -6.34 -6.97
N PRO A 169 9.13 -7.00 -7.79
CA PRO A 169 8.77 -8.40 -7.58
C PRO A 169 9.97 -9.34 -7.65
N VAL A 170 10.99 -9.01 -8.42
CA VAL A 170 12.23 -9.81 -8.51
C VAL A 170 13.02 -9.70 -7.21
N GLN A 171 13.20 -8.48 -6.70
CA GLN A 171 13.89 -8.27 -5.43
C GLN A 171 13.11 -8.88 -4.26
N GLU A 172 11.79 -8.83 -4.29
CA GLU A 172 10.94 -9.47 -3.28
C GLU A 172 11.12 -10.99 -3.29
N GLN A 173 11.12 -11.61 -4.48
CA GLN A 173 11.35 -13.04 -4.63
C GLN A 173 12.75 -13.45 -4.15
N VAL A 174 13.78 -12.69 -4.50
CA VAL A 174 15.15 -12.90 -4.02
C VAL A 174 15.23 -12.79 -2.49
N ALA A 175 14.58 -11.79 -1.90
CA ALA A 175 14.53 -11.62 -0.45
C ALA A 175 13.80 -12.78 0.23
N GLN A 176 12.71 -13.28 -0.33
CA GLN A 176 11.98 -14.45 0.16
C GLN A 176 12.84 -15.72 0.11
N GLN A 177 13.51 -15.99 -1.02
CA GLN A 177 14.39 -17.13 -1.16
C GLN A 177 15.56 -17.09 -0.16
N ARG A 178 16.13 -15.91 0.04
CA ARG A 178 17.18 -15.69 1.05
C ARG A 178 16.66 -15.95 2.47
N ALA A 179 15.44 -15.51 2.80
CA ALA A 179 14.83 -15.74 4.10
C ALA A 179 14.61 -17.27 4.33
N ILE A 180 14.06 -17.96 3.32
CA ILE A 180 13.89 -19.42 3.37
C ILE A 180 15.24 -20.12 3.60
N PHE A 181 16.26 -19.76 2.83
CA PHE A 181 17.60 -20.36 2.98
C PHE A 181 18.18 -20.20 4.39
N LEU A 182 18.15 -18.96 4.92
CA LEU A 182 18.71 -18.66 6.25
C LEU A 182 17.94 -19.34 7.38
N VAL A 183 16.61 -19.35 7.33
CA VAL A 183 15.78 -19.98 8.36
C VAL A 183 15.85 -21.49 8.26
N ALA A 184 15.88 -22.07 7.06
CA ALA A 184 16.05 -23.50 6.88
C ALA A 184 17.45 -24.00 7.34
N ALA A 185 18.50 -23.20 7.15
CA ALA A 185 19.82 -23.51 7.69
C ALA A 185 19.77 -23.61 9.23
N ARG A 186 19.17 -22.61 9.88
CA ARG A 186 19.00 -22.58 11.34
C ARG A 186 18.10 -23.72 11.84
N ALA A 187 17.04 -24.07 11.12
CA ALA A 187 16.18 -25.21 11.45
C ALA A 187 16.94 -26.54 11.44
N ARG A 188 17.89 -26.69 10.52
CA ARG A 188 18.77 -27.91 10.48
C ARG A 188 19.70 -27.97 11.66
N GLU A 189 20.29 -26.84 12.08
CA GLU A 189 21.19 -26.78 13.24
C GLU A 189 20.51 -27.23 14.53
N ILE A 190 19.22 -26.88 14.70
CA ILE A 190 18.48 -27.20 15.94
C ILE A 190 17.76 -28.56 15.95
N ARG A 191 17.86 -29.37 14.90
CA ARG A 191 17.12 -30.66 14.82
C ARG A 191 17.43 -31.63 15.98
N GLY A 192 18.63 -31.58 16.47
CA GLY A 192 19.08 -32.40 17.60
C GLY A 192 18.95 -31.76 18.99
N GLU A 193 18.67 -30.44 19.01
CA GLU A 193 18.61 -29.67 20.24
C GLU A 193 17.28 -29.89 20.97
N THR A 194 17.33 -30.14 22.28
CA THR A 194 16.14 -30.32 23.13
C THR A 194 15.88 -29.13 24.03
N GLU A 195 16.87 -28.28 24.27
CA GLU A 195 16.83 -27.14 25.19
C GLU A 195 17.43 -25.90 24.53
N ASN A 196 17.06 -24.72 25.04
CA ASN A 196 17.59 -23.43 24.63
C ASN A 196 17.43 -23.12 23.13
N LEU A 197 16.30 -23.51 22.53
CA LEU A 197 16.05 -23.33 21.10
C LEU A 197 16.15 -21.86 20.66
N PRO A 198 17.04 -21.54 19.70
CA PRO A 198 17.25 -20.16 19.24
C PRO A 198 16.06 -19.61 18.48
N SER A 199 15.96 -18.28 18.46
CA SER A 199 14.94 -17.58 17.69
C SER A 199 15.19 -17.70 16.17
N PRO A 200 14.15 -17.95 15.36
CA PRO A 200 14.24 -17.94 13.88
C PRO A 200 14.42 -16.55 13.28
N CYS A 201 14.49 -15.50 14.10
CA CYS A 201 14.53 -14.10 13.63
C CYS A 201 15.81 -13.83 12.81
N ILE A 202 15.61 -13.24 11.61
CA ILE A 202 16.69 -12.73 10.74
C ILE A 202 16.61 -11.21 10.55
N SER A 203 15.95 -10.50 11.48
CA SER A 203 15.86 -9.04 11.56
C SER A 203 15.18 -8.34 10.37
N VAL A 204 14.30 -9.02 9.63
CA VAL A 204 13.49 -8.41 8.56
C VAL A 204 12.27 -7.68 9.15
N CYS A 205 11.58 -8.29 10.12
CA CYS A 205 10.46 -7.73 10.91
C CYS A 205 9.36 -7.07 10.07
N ARG A 206 9.00 -7.63 8.91
CA ARG A 206 7.90 -7.21 8.06
C ARG A 206 6.84 -8.30 8.03
N MET A 207 5.58 -7.94 8.36
CA MET A 207 4.46 -8.87 8.32
C MET A 207 3.86 -8.91 6.92
N ASP A 208 3.70 -10.10 6.36
CA ASP A 208 2.90 -10.33 5.16
C ASP A 208 1.42 -10.12 5.52
N ALA A 209 0.77 -9.18 4.85
CA ALA A 209 -0.62 -8.83 5.13
C ALA A 209 -1.63 -9.90 4.69
N VAL A 210 -1.26 -10.74 3.73
CA VAL A 210 -2.12 -11.80 3.19
C VAL A 210 -1.95 -13.08 4.02
N ARG A 211 -0.70 -13.46 4.27
CA ARG A 211 -0.36 -14.73 4.96
C ARG A 211 -0.37 -14.62 6.48
N GLY A 212 -0.29 -13.41 7.04
CA GLY A 212 -0.34 -13.17 8.48
C GLY A 212 0.92 -13.53 9.26
N TRP A 213 2.05 -13.80 8.60
CA TRP A 213 3.33 -14.06 9.24
C TRP A 213 4.44 -13.13 8.79
N CYS A 214 5.54 -13.11 9.54
CA CYS A 214 6.72 -12.31 9.21
C CYS A 214 7.45 -12.87 7.99
N GLU A 215 7.71 -12.04 6.98
CA GLU A 215 8.42 -12.40 5.73
C GLU A 215 9.85 -12.90 5.97
N GLY A 216 10.47 -12.54 7.10
CA GLY A 216 11.82 -12.95 7.43
C GLY A 216 11.88 -14.28 8.18
N CYS A 217 11.06 -14.48 9.22
CA CYS A 217 11.16 -15.63 10.10
C CYS A 217 9.93 -16.53 10.09
N PHE A 218 8.95 -16.24 9.27
CA PHE A 218 7.71 -17.00 9.03
C PHE A 218 6.85 -17.23 10.29
N ARG A 219 7.09 -16.48 11.39
CA ARG A 219 6.25 -16.49 12.60
C ARG A 219 5.08 -15.54 12.45
N THR A 220 3.96 -15.91 13.05
CA THR A 220 2.86 -14.97 13.28
C THR A 220 3.25 -13.92 14.32
N ARG A 221 2.42 -12.86 14.45
CA ARG A 221 2.65 -11.82 15.44
C ARG A 221 2.61 -12.37 16.88
N ASP A 222 1.70 -13.30 17.16
CA ASP A 222 1.56 -13.91 18.48
C ASP A 222 2.74 -14.84 18.81
N GLU A 223 3.23 -15.61 17.83
CA GLU A 223 4.43 -16.42 17.98
C GLU A 223 5.71 -15.59 18.20
N ILE A 224 5.77 -14.38 17.65
CA ILE A 224 6.86 -13.43 17.91
C ILE A 224 6.75 -12.88 19.34
N ALA A 225 5.57 -12.41 19.74
CA ALA A 225 5.33 -11.84 21.06
C ALA A 225 5.53 -12.86 22.19
N GLY A 226 5.06 -14.10 21.99
CA GLY A 226 5.16 -15.18 22.98
C GLY A 226 6.52 -15.86 23.06
N TRP A 227 7.46 -15.61 22.14
CA TRP A 227 8.69 -16.38 22.00
C TRP A 227 9.58 -16.43 23.26
N SER A 228 9.78 -15.29 23.91
CA SER A 228 10.66 -15.18 25.08
C SER A 228 10.14 -15.96 26.30
N GLY A 229 8.83 -16.09 26.45
CA GLY A 229 8.19 -16.83 27.54
C GLY A 229 7.83 -18.27 27.18
N ALA A 230 8.06 -18.71 25.94
CA ALA A 230 7.70 -20.05 25.50
C ALA A 230 8.67 -21.10 26.05
N THR A 231 8.15 -22.28 26.42
CA THR A 231 8.94 -23.48 26.74
C THR A 231 9.64 -23.97 25.48
N ASP A 232 10.70 -24.79 25.64
CA ASP A 232 11.40 -25.39 24.49
C ASP A 232 10.48 -26.29 23.65
N ALA A 233 9.53 -26.99 24.28
CA ALA A 233 8.48 -27.72 23.54
C ALA A 233 7.60 -26.78 22.71
N GLY A 234 7.20 -25.65 23.25
CA GLY A 234 6.44 -24.60 22.52
C GLY A 234 7.23 -23.99 21.38
N LYS A 235 8.51 -23.67 21.61
CA LYS A 235 9.43 -23.19 20.56
C LYS A 235 9.60 -24.20 19.44
N ARG A 236 9.71 -25.48 19.77
CA ARG A 236 9.80 -26.57 18.79
C ARG A 236 8.53 -26.68 17.93
N ALA A 237 7.35 -26.56 18.55
CA ALA A 237 6.09 -26.54 17.80
C ALA A 237 6.05 -25.37 16.80
N VAL A 238 6.49 -24.17 17.20
CA VAL A 238 6.59 -23.01 16.30
C VAL A 238 7.59 -23.28 15.17
N TRP A 239 8.75 -23.90 15.44
CA TRP A 239 9.69 -24.26 14.38
C TRP A 239 9.08 -25.22 13.36
N THR A 240 8.30 -26.21 13.80
CA THR A 240 7.57 -27.11 12.90
C THR A 240 6.61 -26.35 11.98
N LEU A 241 5.85 -25.37 12.52
CA LEU A 241 4.97 -24.52 11.73
C LEU A 241 5.75 -23.66 10.72
N ILE A 242 6.92 -23.16 11.09
CA ILE A 242 7.81 -22.40 10.20
C ILE A 242 8.27 -23.27 9.02
N GLU A 243 8.69 -24.49 9.27
CA GLU A 243 9.11 -25.42 8.20
C GLU A 243 7.94 -25.72 7.23
N GLN A 244 6.72 -25.92 7.75
CA GLN A 244 5.52 -26.09 6.92
C GLN A 244 5.21 -24.86 6.05
N ARG A 245 5.31 -23.65 6.64
CA ARG A 245 5.09 -22.38 5.90
C ARG A 245 6.14 -22.18 4.81
N MET A 246 7.41 -22.51 5.09
CA MET A 246 8.47 -22.45 4.07
C MET A 246 8.24 -23.45 2.94
N ALA A 247 7.80 -24.67 3.24
CA ALA A 247 7.46 -25.66 2.22
C ALA A 247 6.30 -25.21 1.32
N ALA A 248 5.27 -24.60 1.90
CA ALA A 248 4.14 -24.05 1.14
C ALA A 248 4.50 -22.87 0.22
N LEU A 249 5.63 -22.18 0.46
CA LEU A 249 6.13 -21.11 -0.41
C LEU A 249 6.97 -21.63 -1.59
N GLN A 250 7.34 -22.91 -1.57
CA GLN A 250 8.17 -23.55 -2.60
C GLN A 250 7.37 -24.51 -3.50
N ALA A 251 6.12 -24.78 -3.12
CA ALA A 251 5.16 -25.58 -3.89
C ALA A 251 4.48 -24.74 -4.98
#